data_be709f80c8a6030df49417298fce0298
#
_entry.id   be709f80c8a6030df49417298fce0298
#
_cell.length_a   1.000
_cell.length_b   1.000
_cell.length_c   1.000
_cell.angle_alpha   90.00
_cell.angle_beta   90.00
_cell.angle_gamma   90.00
#
_symmetry.space_group_name_H-M   'P 1'
#
loop_
_entity.id
_entity.type
_entity.pdbx_description
1 polymer ?
#
loop_
_entity_poly.entity_id
_entity_poly.type
_entity_poly.pdbx_seq_one_letter_code
_entity_poly.pdbx_strand_id
1 'polypeptide(L)'
;LVSCTLMAMTLRSMGHKAISLSGAQAGIRTDSSHGQAQIADMAPDRLIQELDNDTIVIVAGFQGITEDLDITTLGRGGSDTTAVALAAALGAARCEVYTDVDGIYTADPRLVPAAHKLDEISFEEMLELASYGAKMNPRSIELGMVYNTPILVASSFRDEPGTLIHGGADMNRQVGEIRNRVSGIATDTNLSKITVLGVVDRPGIAASLFEPLTEVGISVDVIVQNASVGGATDMTFTVMRTDLARAEQVVRKVANDLGSGEVVTASDLAKLSIVGTGMQNAPGYASTMFRTLADAGINIEMITTSEIRITCLVKEAQVAEAARALHTAFDLDSTG
;
A
#
# COMPACT_ATOMS: atom_id res chain seq x y z
N LEU A 1 -5.42 -22.74 9.72
CA LEU A 1 -5.10 -24.16 10.02
C LEU A 1 -6.08 -25.12 9.34
N VAL A 2 -7.39 -25.01 9.57
CA VAL A 2 -8.40 -25.96 9.03
C VAL A 2 -8.26 -26.14 7.52
N SER A 3 -8.27 -25.04 6.74
CA SER A 3 -8.13 -25.09 5.28
C SER A 3 -6.82 -25.75 4.84
N CYS A 4 -5.71 -25.45 5.51
CA CYS A 4 -4.40 -26.05 5.20
C CYS A 4 -4.40 -27.56 5.44
N THR A 5 -5.02 -28.00 6.56
CA THR A 5 -5.13 -29.43 6.87
C THR A 5 -6.02 -30.15 5.87
N LEU A 6 -7.17 -29.58 5.50
CA LEU A 6 -8.06 -30.15 4.48
C LEU A 6 -7.37 -30.26 3.12
N MET A 7 -6.62 -29.23 2.73
CA MET A 7 -5.84 -29.24 1.48
C MET A 7 -4.79 -30.38 1.50
N ALA A 8 -4.03 -30.50 2.59
CA ALA A 8 -3.04 -31.57 2.71
C ALA A 8 -3.69 -32.96 2.65
N MET A 9 -4.85 -33.15 3.29
CA MET A 9 -5.60 -34.41 3.23
C MET A 9 -6.09 -34.71 1.80
N THR A 10 -6.60 -33.70 1.10
CA THR A 10 -7.06 -33.82 -0.28
C THR A 10 -5.90 -34.23 -1.21
N LEU A 11 -4.77 -33.54 -1.13
CA LEU A 11 -3.59 -33.87 -1.93
C LEU A 11 -3.10 -35.30 -1.66
N ARG A 12 -3.10 -35.76 -0.41
CA ARG A 12 -2.79 -37.11 -0.04
C ARG A 12 -3.78 -38.12 -0.63
N SER A 13 -5.06 -37.82 -0.64
CA SER A 13 -6.08 -38.70 -1.25
C SER A 13 -5.92 -38.80 -2.77
N MET A 14 -5.30 -37.79 -3.41
CA MET A 14 -4.92 -37.78 -4.83
C MET A 14 -3.57 -38.49 -5.11
N GLY A 15 -2.90 -39.03 -4.09
CA GLY A 15 -1.63 -39.76 -4.24
C GLY A 15 -0.37 -38.90 -4.10
N HIS A 16 -0.48 -37.63 -3.75
CA HIS A 16 0.67 -36.76 -3.53
C HIS A 16 1.16 -36.81 -2.09
N LYS A 17 2.48 -36.71 -1.89
CA LYS A 17 3.03 -36.44 -0.55
C LYS A 17 2.68 -34.99 -0.17
N ALA A 18 1.99 -34.77 0.92
CA ALA A 18 1.64 -33.44 1.39
C ALA A 18 1.62 -33.36 2.91
N ILE A 19 1.97 -32.20 3.46
CA ILE A 19 1.95 -31.89 4.89
C ILE A 19 1.40 -30.48 5.13
N SER A 20 0.65 -30.32 6.22
CA SER A 20 0.27 -28.97 6.68
C SER A 20 1.10 -28.57 7.89
N LEU A 21 1.61 -27.35 7.88
CA LEU A 21 2.40 -26.75 8.96
C LEU A 21 1.73 -25.47 9.46
N SER A 22 1.80 -25.24 10.78
CA SER A 22 1.49 -23.93 11.34
C SER A 22 2.63 -22.93 11.03
N GLY A 23 2.39 -21.62 11.22
CA GLY A 23 3.44 -20.63 11.08
C GLY A 23 4.66 -20.91 11.96
N ALA A 24 4.44 -21.32 13.22
CA ALA A 24 5.51 -21.74 14.13
C ALA A 24 6.32 -22.94 13.60
N GLN A 25 5.62 -23.95 13.08
CA GLN A 25 6.29 -25.13 12.50
C GLN A 25 7.04 -24.83 11.21
N ALA A 26 6.60 -23.78 10.48
CA ALA A 26 7.28 -23.27 9.30
C ALA A 26 8.45 -22.32 9.62
N GLY A 27 8.71 -22.07 10.92
CA GLY A 27 9.82 -21.25 11.37
C GLY A 27 9.56 -19.73 11.32
N ILE A 28 8.29 -19.28 11.28
CA ILE A 28 7.94 -17.85 11.25
C ILE A 28 8.02 -17.30 12.67
N ARG A 29 9.06 -16.51 12.96
CA ARG A 29 9.27 -15.84 14.24
C ARG A 29 8.84 -14.36 14.14
N THR A 30 8.19 -13.87 15.18
CA THR A 30 7.65 -12.49 15.22
C THR A 30 8.03 -11.79 16.52
N ASP A 31 7.88 -10.47 16.50
CA ASP A 31 7.84 -9.68 17.72
C ASP A 31 6.59 -9.98 18.58
N SER A 32 6.49 -9.34 19.74
CA SER A 32 5.38 -9.52 20.71
C SER A 32 4.15 -8.66 20.44
N SER A 33 4.03 -8.02 19.28
CA SER A 33 2.88 -7.18 18.91
C SER A 33 1.70 -8.04 18.44
N HIS A 34 1.11 -8.85 19.33
CA HIS A 34 0.22 -9.99 19.05
C HIS A 34 -0.81 -9.82 17.93
N GLY A 35 -1.37 -8.62 17.73
CA GLY A 35 -2.43 -8.35 16.74
C GLY A 35 -1.93 -7.82 15.40
N GLN A 36 -0.70 -7.30 15.35
CA GLN A 36 -0.05 -6.71 14.17
C GLN A 36 1.45 -7.00 14.20
N ALA A 37 1.80 -8.24 14.51
CA ALA A 37 3.17 -8.67 14.67
C ALA A 37 3.99 -8.47 13.39
N GLN A 38 5.26 -8.18 13.56
CA GLN A 38 6.23 -8.12 12.48
C GLN A 38 7.05 -9.41 12.45
N ILE A 39 7.34 -9.90 11.25
CA ILE A 39 8.25 -11.04 11.09
C ILE A 39 9.65 -10.55 11.45
N ALA A 40 10.19 -11.09 12.53
CA ALA A 40 11.52 -10.76 13.01
C ALA A 40 12.59 -11.68 12.39
N ASP A 41 12.26 -12.94 12.16
CA ASP A 41 13.17 -13.93 11.62
C ASP A 41 12.40 -15.08 10.94
N MET A 42 13.07 -15.78 10.03
CA MET A 42 12.56 -16.96 9.33
C MET A 42 13.58 -18.10 9.43
N ALA A 43 13.17 -19.24 10.03
CA ALA A 43 13.98 -20.43 10.13
C ALA A 43 13.33 -21.58 9.31
N PRO A 44 13.54 -21.64 7.98
CA PRO A 44 12.80 -22.51 7.08
C PRO A 44 13.35 -23.96 7.02
N ASP A 45 14.23 -24.38 7.93
CA ASP A 45 14.91 -25.68 7.87
C ASP A 45 13.95 -26.85 7.66
N ARG A 46 12.83 -26.86 8.40
CA ARG A 46 11.82 -27.91 8.25
C ARG A 46 11.11 -27.86 6.89
N LEU A 47 10.87 -26.67 6.36
CA LEU A 47 10.28 -26.51 5.01
C LEU A 47 11.21 -27.09 3.96
N ILE A 48 12.50 -26.74 4.03
CA ILE A 48 13.53 -27.21 3.11
C ILE A 48 13.60 -28.76 3.18
N GLN A 49 13.65 -29.33 4.38
CA GLN A 49 13.68 -30.77 4.56
C GLN A 49 12.48 -31.48 3.93
N GLU A 50 11.27 -30.96 4.07
CA GLU A 50 10.08 -31.57 3.48
C GLU A 50 10.06 -31.39 1.95
N LEU A 51 10.48 -30.22 1.44
CA LEU A 51 10.59 -29.96 0.00
C LEU A 51 11.63 -30.86 -0.66
N ASP A 52 12.80 -31.10 -0.03
CA ASP A 52 13.86 -32.02 -0.51
C ASP A 52 13.38 -33.48 -0.56
N ASN A 53 12.33 -33.83 0.18
CA ASN A 53 11.66 -35.11 0.16
C ASN A 53 10.48 -35.17 -0.84
N ASP A 54 10.40 -34.26 -1.79
CA ASP A 54 9.28 -34.13 -2.75
C ASP A 54 7.90 -34.04 -2.08
N THR A 55 7.83 -33.37 -0.92
CA THR A 55 6.59 -33.16 -0.18
C THR A 55 6.01 -31.79 -0.46
N ILE A 56 4.73 -31.73 -0.84
CA ILE A 56 3.99 -30.46 -0.95
C ILE A 56 3.72 -29.94 0.45
N VAL A 57 4.25 -28.77 0.77
CA VAL A 57 4.10 -28.14 2.09
C VAL A 57 3.05 -27.05 2.06
N ILE A 58 2.00 -27.19 2.86
CA ILE A 58 0.93 -26.20 3.01
C ILE A 58 1.13 -25.46 4.34
N VAL A 59 1.54 -24.21 4.29
CA VAL A 59 1.78 -23.39 5.49
C VAL A 59 0.54 -22.56 5.81
N ALA A 60 0.14 -22.57 7.08
CA ALA A 60 -0.89 -21.66 7.56
C ALA A 60 -0.29 -20.26 7.71
N GLY A 61 -0.59 -19.37 6.75
CA GLY A 61 -0.19 -17.97 6.78
C GLY A 61 -0.90 -17.15 7.86
N PHE A 62 -0.61 -15.85 7.91
CA PHE A 62 -1.19 -14.88 8.83
C PHE A 62 -0.73 -15.02 10.29
N GLN A 63 0.09 -15.96 10.63
CA GLN A 63 0.50 -16.24 12.00
C GLN A 63 2.01 -16.50 12.11
N GLY A 64 2.54 -16.22 13.29
CA GLY A 64 3.89 -16.56 13.69
C GLY A 64 3.95 -16.91 15.18
N ILE A 65 5.14 -16.93 15.75
CA ILE A 65 5.40 -17.24 17.15
C ILE A 65 6.46 -16.31 17.71
N THR A 66 6.26 -15.86 18.95
CA THR A 66 7.25 -15.08 19.70
C THR A 66 8.38 -15.97 20.23
N GLU A 67 9.41 -15.37 20.80
CA GLU A 67 10.46 -16.09 21.54
C GLU A 67 9.89 -16.87 22.74
N ASP A 68 8.84 -16.34 23.38
CA ASP A 68 8.13 -16.99 24.50
C ASP A 68 7.13 -18.07 24.06
N LEU A 69 7.14 -18.42 22.77
CA LEU A 69 6.25 -19.42 22.16
C LEU A 69 4.77 -19.02 22.09
N ASP A 70 4.45 -17.76 22.24
CA ASP A 70 3.10 -17.25 22.06
C ASP A 70 2.76 -17.08 20.58
N ILE A 71 1.54 -17.48 20.19
CA ILE A 71 1.06 -17.33 18.82
C ILE A 71 0.67 -15.87 18.58
N THR A 72 1.18 -15.32 17.50
CA THR A 72 0.89 -13.95 17.03
C THR A 72 0.15 -13.96 15.71
N THR A 73 -0.48 -12.83 15.37
CA THR A 73 -1.04 -12.60 14.04
C THR A 73 -0.39 -11.40 13.38
N LEU A 74 -0.17 -11.50 12.06
CA LEU A 74 0.51 -10.46 11.28
C LEU A 74 -0.40 -9.27 10.92
N GLY A 75 -1.68 -9.33 11.32
CA GLY A 75 -2.66 -8.32 10.98
C GLY A 75 -3.23 -8.49 9.55
N ARG A 76 -4.07 -7.54 9.14
CA ARG A 76 -4.75 -7.59 7.82
C ARG A 76 -3.74 -7.71 6.67
N GLY A 77 -4.00 -8.60 5.71
CA GLY A 77 -3.08 -8.90 4.60
C GLY A 77 -1.84 -9.72 4.99
N GLY A 78 -1.80 -10.26 6.22
CA GLY A 78 -0.68 -11.05 6.71
C GLY A 78 -0.44 -12.36 5.94
N SER A 79 -1.41 -12.86 5.17
CA SER A 79 -1.22 -14.04 4.31
C SER A 79 -0.26 -13.74 3.17
N ASP A 80 -0.42 -12.58 2.51
CA ASP A 80 0.47 -12.15 1.43
C ASP A 80 1.88 -11.91 1.96
N THR A 81 1.97 -11.25 3.14
CA THR A 81 3.24 -11.05 3.84
C THR A 81 3.92 -12.37 4.17
N THR A 82 3.16 -13.38 4.63
CA THR A 82 3.68 -14.73 4.89
C THR A 82 4.20 -15.40 3.62
N ALA A 83 3.44 -15.32 2.52
CA ALA A 83 3.80 -15.94 1.26
C ALA A 83 5.10 -15.38 0.69
N VAL A 84 5.24 -14.05 0.66
CA VAL A 84 6.44 -13.40 0.16
C VAL A 84 7.65 -13.65 1.07
N ALA A 85 7.47 -13.62 2.40
CA ALA A 85 8.53 -13.93 3.35
C ALA A 85 9.05 -15.36 3.18
N LEU A 86 8.15 -16.33 2.99
CA LEU A 86 8.52 -17.74 2.70
C LEU A 86 9.25 -17.86 1.37
N ALA A 87 8.76 -17.21 0.31
CA ALA A 87 9.41 -17.23 -1.00
C ALA A 87 10.83 -16.65 -0.92
N ALA A 88 11.02 -15.55 -0.21
CA ALA A 88 12.33 -14.95 0.03
C ALA A 88 13.25 -15.88 0.82
N ALA A 89 12.78 -16.44 1.93
CA ALA A 89 13.58 -17.33 2.79
C ALA A 89 13.99 -18.63 2.09
N LEU A 90 13.17 -19.12 1.15
CA LEU A 90 13.45 -20.32 0.35
C LEU A 90 14.25 -20.03 -0.92
N GLY A 91 14.53 -18.78 -1.25
CA GLY A 91 15.16 -18.41 -2.53
C GLY A 91 14.32 -18.82 -3.75
N ALA A 92 13.00 -18.76 -3.63
CA ALA A 92 12.08 -19.13 -4.70
C ALA A 92 12.25 -18.21 -5.91
N ALA A 93 12.00 -18.74 -7.11
CA ALA A 93 12.07 -17.97 -8.35
C ALA A 93 11.08 -16.80 -8.37
N ARG A 94 9.92 -16.96 -7.73
CA ARG A 94 8.88 -15.93 -7.51
C ARG A 94 7.88 -16.38 -6.46
N CYS A 95 7.12 -15.44 -5.92
CA CYS A 95 5.91 -15.69 -5.12
C CYS A 95 4.68 -15.54 -6.01
N GLU A 96 3.73 -16.45 -5.95
CA GLU A 96 2.46 -16.34 -6.69
C GLU A 96 1.32 -16.12 -5.71
N VAL A 97 0.59 -15.01 -5.87
CA VAL A 97 -0.57 -14.63 -5.07
C VAL A 97 -1.83 -14.80 -5.92
N TYR A 98 -2.58 -15.84 -5.63
CA TYR A 98 -3.86 -16.10 -6.29
C TYR A 98 -5.00 -15.47 -5.49
N THR A 99 -5.77 -14.60 -6.15
CA THR A 99 -6.82 -13.79 -5.52
C THR A 99 -8.09 -13.72 -6.38
N ASP A 100 -9.04 -12.87 -5.98
CA ASP A 100 -10.32 -12.62 -6.67
C ASP A 100 -10.20 -11.63 -7.84
N VAL A 101 -9.02 -11.05 -8.06
CA VAL A 101 -8.69 -10.22 -9.23
C VAL A 101 -7.67 -10.92 -10.11
N ASP A 102 -7.61 -10.56 -11.37
CA ASP A 102 -6.74 -11.17 -12.38
C ASP A 102 -5.41 -10.44 -12.57
N GLY A 103 -5.14 -9.42 -11.75
CA GLY A 103 -3.88 -8.67 -11.75
C GLY A 103 -4.05 -7.26 -11.20
N ILE A 104 -3.07 -6.42 -11.49
CA ILE A 104 -3.04 -5.00 -11.14
C ILE A 104 -3.46 -4.19 -12.35
N TYR A 105 -4.32 -3.19 -12.15
CA TYR A 105 -4.89 -2.37 -13.21
C TYR A 105 -4.34 -0.95 -13.19
N THR A 106 -4.37 -0.29 -14.34
CA THR A 106 -3.99 1.14 -14.49
C THR A 106 -4.84 2.08 -13.64
N ALA A 107 -6.04 1.67 -13.24
CA ALA A 107 -6.93 2.32 -12.26
C ALA A 107 -7.94 1.30 -11.73
N ASP A 108 -8.74 1.66 -10.71
CA ASP A 108 -9.85 0.82 -10.28
C ASP A 108 -10.91 0.72 -11.41
N PRO A 109 -11.15 -0.46 -12.01
CA PRO A 109 -12.10 -0.62 -13.12
C PRO A 109 -13.54 -0.30 -12.76
N ARG A 110 -13.88 -0.26 -11.46
CA ARG A 110 -15.20 0.17 -10.97
C ARG A 110 -15.40 1.69 -11.12
N LEU A 111 -14.32 2.47 -11.07
CA LEU A 111 -14.33 3.92 -11.24
C LEU A 111 -14.00 4.33 -12.68
N VAL A 112 -13.09 3.61 -13.31
CA VAL A 112 -12.57 3.86 -14.66
C VAL A 112 -12.78 2.61 -15.53
N PRO A 113 -13.88 2.49 -16.25
CA PRO A 113 -14.17 1.31 -17.09
C PRO A 113 -13.15 1.03 -18.20
N ALA A 114 -12.37 2.04 -18.62
CA ALA A 114 -11.30 1.92 -19.60
C ALA A 114 -9.97 1.43 -18.98
N ALA A 115 -9.92 1.21 -17.65
CA ALA A 115 -8.74 0.68 -17.00
C ALA A 115 -8.42 -0.72 -17.51
N HIS A 116 -7.16 -0.98 -17.82
CA HIS A 116 -6.69 -2.27 -18.28
C HIS A 116 -5.64 -2.85 -17.33
N LYS A 117 -5.49 -4.16 -17.40
CA LYS A 117 -4.52 -4.90 -16.59
C LYS A 117 -3.09 -4.63 -17.07
N LEU A 118 -2.19 -4.43 -16.13
CA LEU A 118 -0.76 -4.34 -16.37
C LEU A 118 -0.15 -5.74 -16.47
N ASP A 119 0.74 -5.96 -17.42
CA ASP A 119 1.50 -7.20 -17.50
C ASP A 119 2.59 -7.26 -16.43
N GLU A 120 3.22 -6.12 -16.19
CA GLU A 120 4.27 -5.95 -15.20
C GLU A 120 4.23 -4.56 -14.55
N ILE A 121 4.76 -4.46 -13.32
CA ILE A 121 4.90 -3.20 -12.58
C ILE A 121 6.12 -3.28 -11.66
N SER A 122 6.81 -2.15 -11.43
CA SER A 122 7.91 -2.11 -10.47
C SER A 122 7.42 -2.19 -9.02
N PHE A 123 8.28 -2.65 -8.10
CA PHE A 123 7.96 -2.67 -6.67
C PHE A 123 7.61 -1.28 -6.14
N GLU A 124 8.36 -0.26 -6.59
CA GLU A 124 8.17 1.12 -6.17
C GLU A 124 6.79 1.64 -6.57
N GLU A 125 6.40 1.45 -7.84
CA GLU A 125 5.09 1.87 -8.34
C GLU A 125 3.97 1.08 -7.67
N MET A 126 4.16 -0.24 -7.49
CA MET A 126 3.16 -1.08 -6.83
C MET A 126 2.97 -0.70 -5.37
N LEU A 127 4.04 -0.32 -4.65
CA LEU A 127 3.96 0.14 -3.26
C LEU A 127 3.10 1.41 -3.14
N GLU A 128 3.29 2.35 -4.08
CA GLU A 128 2.47 3.56 -4.14
C GLU A 128 1.00 3.24 -4.46
N LEU A 129 0.72 2.36 -5.44
CA LEU A 129 -0.65 1.94 -5.73
C LEU A 129 -1.31 1.20 -4.56
N ALA A 130 -0.58 0.32 -3.89
CA ALA A 130 -1.07 -0.46 -2.76
C ALA A 130 -1.39 0.40 -1.53
N SER A 131 -0.62 1.45 -1.30
CA SER A 131 -0.86 2.41 -0.22
C SER A 131 -2.19 3.16 -0.37
N TYR A 132 -2.78 3.17 -1.57
CA TYR A 132 -4.02 3.84 -1.91
C TYR A 132 -5.14 2.88 -2.36
N GLY A 133 -5.11 1.62 -1.92
CA GLY A 133 -6.24 0.70 -2.06
C GLY A 133 -6.13 -0.35 -3.16
N ALA A 134 -4.99 -0.48 -3.84
CA ALA A 134 -4.75 -1.66 -4.68
C ALA A 134 -4.71 -2.95 -3.84
N LYS A 135 -5.07 -4.08 -4.46
CA LYS A 135 -5.38 -5.37 -3.81
C LYS A 135 -4.21 -6.08 -3.11
N MET A 136 -3.05 -5.45 -2.94
CA MET A 136 -1.89 -6.04 -2.29
C MET A 136 -1.57 -5.35 -0.97
N ASN A 137 -1.04 -6.11 -0.01
CA ASN A 137 -0.57 -5.54 1.25
C ASN A 137 0.79 -4.84 1.03
N PRO A 138 0.95 -3.55 1.39
CA PRO A 138 2.22 -2.83 1.24
C PRO A 138 3.42 -3.57 1.86
N ARG A 139 3.27 -4.17 3.03
CA ARG A 139 4.34 -4.93 3.70
C ARG A 139 4.83 -6.13 2.88
N SER A 140 3.95 -6.78 2.11
CA SER A 140 4.36 -7.89 1.24
C SER A 140 5.18 -7.39 0.06
N ILE A 141 4.85 -6.21 -0.47
CA ILE A 141 5.59 -5.57 -1.57
C ILE A 141 6.96 -5.10 -1.07
N GLU A 142 7.01 -4.47 0.11
CA GLU A 142 8.27 -4.07 0.76
C GLU A 142 9.22 -5.26 0.94
N LEU A 143 8.70 -6.40 1.42
CA LEU A 143 9.50 -7.63 1.54
C LEU A 143 9.99 -8.11 0.17
N GLY A 144 9.11 -8.15 -0.84
CA GLY A 144 9.49 -8.52 -2.20
C GLY A 144 10.60 -7.62 -2.75
N MET A 145 10.51 -6.31 -2.50
CA MET A 145 11.50 -5.33 -2.91
C MET A 145 12.84 -5.52 -2.17
N VAL A 146 12.82 -5.65 -0.85
CA VAL A 146 14.04 -5.80 -0.03
C VAL A 146 14.82 -7.07 -0.39
N TYR A 147 14.10 -8.19 -0.61
CA TYR A 147 14.71 -9.49 -0.92
C TYR A 147 14.78 -9.78 -2.42
N ASN A 148 14.39 -8.82 -3.27
CA ASN A 148 14.32 -8.96 -4.73
C ASN A 148 13.58 -10.25 -5.15
N THR A 149 12.46 -10.54 -4.51
CA THR A 149 11.61 -11.71 -4.77
C THR A 149 10.43 -11.27 -5.62
N PRO A 150 10.37 -11.62 -6.92
CA PRO A 150 9.26 -11.24 -7.79
C PRO A 150 7.93 -11.79 -7.26
N ILE A 151 6.84 -11.01 -7.45
CA ILE A 151 5.50 -11.38 -7.01
C ILE A 151 4.59 -11.40 -8.23
N LEU A 152 3.97 -12.53 -8.53
CA LEU A 152 2.92 -12.64 -9.53
C LEU A 152 1.55 -12.54 -8.84
N VAL A 153 0.72 -11.61 -9.28
CA VAL A 153 -0.69 -11.51 -8.84
C VAL A 153 -1.59 -12.01 -9.95
N ALA A 154 -2.38 -13.05 -9.67
CA ALA A 154 -3.23 -13.70 -10.67
C ALA A 154 -4.58 -14.14 -10.08
N SER A 155 -5.54 -14.45 -10.94
CA SER A 155 -6.86 -14.92 -10.54
C SER A 155 -6.83 -16.38 -10.03
N SER A 156 -7.55 -16.64 -8.94
CA SER A 156 -7.84 -18.01 -8.48
C SER A 156 -8.89 -18.73 -9.34
N PHE A 157 -9.59 -18.01 -10.22
CA PHE A 157 -10.78 -18.52 -10.94
C PHE A 157 -10.61 -18.57 -12.45
N ARG A 158 -9.56 -17.95 -12.99
CA ARG A 158 -9.30 -17.85 -14.43
C ARG A 158 -7.87 -18.25 -14.73
N ASP A 159 -7.68 -18.95 -15.83
CA ASP A 159 -6.35 -19.31 -16.35
C ASP A 159 -5.89 -18.20 -17.32
N GLU A 160 -5.61 -17.03 -16.78
CA GLU A 160 -5.14 -15.86 -17.51
C GLU A 160 -3.81 -15.38 -16.94
N PRO A 161 -2.95 -14.77 -17.76
CA PRO A 161 -1.71 -14.14 -17.26
C PRO A 161 -2.04 -13.11 -16.19
N GLY A 162 -1.33 -13.16 -15.06
CA GLY A 162 -1.42 -12.16 -14.01
C GLY A 162 -0.55 -10.92 -14.29
N THR A 163 -0.33 -10.13 -13.24
CA THR A 163 0.64 -9.02 -13.24
C THR A 163 1.87 -9.42 -12.47
N LEU A 164 3.06 -9.25 -13.06
CA LEU A 164 4.34 -9.48 -12.40
C LEU A 164 4.84 -8.20 -11.73
N ILE A 165 5.08 -8.27 -10.43
CA ILE A 165 5.67 -7.18 -9.63
C ILE A 165 7.15 -7.52 -9.42
N HIS A 166 8.08 -6.65 -9.82
CA HIS A 166 9.52 -6.93 -9.76
C HIS A 166 10.37 -5.67 -9.62
N GLY A 167 11.67 -5.83 -9.39
CA GLY A 167 12.64 -4.75 -9.11
C GLY A 167 13.19 -4.04 -10.35
N GLY A 168 12.43 -3.89 -11.42
CA GLY A 168 12.83 -3.10 -12.61
C GLY A 168 13.93 -3.75 -13.48
N ALA A 169 14.01 -3.30 -14.74
CA ALA A 169 14.94 -3.70 -15.77
C ALA A 169 14.91 -5.20 -16.12
N ASP A 170 13.90 -5.56 -16.88
CA ASP A 170 13.95 -6.77 -17.69
C ASP A 170 15.24 -6.75 -18.53
N MET A 171 16.15 -7.71 -18.29
CA MET A 171 17.43 -7.80 -19.02
C MET A 171 17.26 -8.08 -20.51
N ASN A 172 16.02 -8.22 -20.98
CA ASN A 172 15.65 -8.46 -22.38
C ASN A 172 15.09 -7.23 -23.12
N ARG A 173 14.87 -6.10 -22.45
CA ARG A 173 14.45 -4.87 -23.15
C ARG A 173 15.66 -4.20 -23.81
N GLN A 174 15.52 -3.83 -25.08
CA GLN A 174 16.51 -3.00 -25.81
C GLN A 174 16.85 -1.78 -24.96
N VAL A 175 18.15 -1.52 -24.79
CA VAL A 175 18.67 -0.34 -24.11
C VAL A 175 18.12 0.92 -24.79
N GLY A 176 17.13 1.53 -24.18
CA GLY A 176 16.54 2.80 -24.58
C GLY A 176 16.08 3.52 -23.31
N GLU A 177 16.05 4.85 -23.33
CA GLU A 177 15.43 5.61 -22.25
C GLU A 177 13.97 5.16 -22.14
N ILE A 178 13.58 4.61 -20.97
CA ILE A 178 12.19 4.27 -20.68
C ILE A 178 11.40 5.56 -20.86
N ARG A 179 10.42 5.54 -21.77
CA ARG A 179 9.56 6.71 -21.97
C ARG A 179 8.89 7.03 -20.63
N ASN A 180 9.14 8.25 -20.18
CA ASN A 180 8.47 8.83 -19.03
C ASN A 180 6.97 8.65 -19.19
N ARG A 181 6.34 7.84 -18.35
CA ARG A 181 4.89 7.69 -18.36
C ARG A 181 4.34 7.47 -16.97
N VAL A 182 3.08 7.82 -16.81
CA VAL A 182 2.26 7.40 -15.68
C VAL A 182 1.91 5.93 -15.88
N SER A 183 2.11 5.11 -14.85
CA SER A 183 1.79 3.68 -14.87
C SER A 183 0.38 3.39 -14.39
N GLY A 184 -0.18 4.28 -13.55
CA GLY A 184 -1.53 4.11 -13.04
C GLY A 184 -2.05 5.26 -12.21
N ILE A 185 -3.34 5.15 -11.89
CA ILE A 185 -4.08 6.09 -11.04
C ILE A 185 -4.60 5.36 -9.81
N ALA A 186 -4.24 5.85 -8.64
CA ALA A 186 -4.72 5.36 -7.37
C ALA A 186 -5.71 6.34 -6.73
N THR A 187 -6.73 5.80 -6.07
CA THR A 187 -7.74 6.59 -5.35
C THR A 187 -7.95 6.02 -3.95
N ASP A 188 -8.05 6.88 -2.95
CA ASP A 188 -8.40 6.50 -1.58
C ASP A 188 -9.46 7.44 -1.03
N THR A 189 -10.57 6.88 -0.56
CA THR A 189 -11.69 7.62 0.04
C THR A 189 -11.73 7.48 1.57
N ASN A 190 -10.84 6.67 2.15
CA ASN A 190 -10.79 6.43 3.59
C ASN A 190 -9.90 7.43 4.33
N LEU A 191 -10.08 8.71 4.06
CA LEU A 191 -9.31 9.76 4.72
C LEU A 191 -10.19 10.90 5.23
N SER A 192 -9.63 11.65 6.17
CA SER A 192 -10.16 12.93 6.65
C SER A 192 -9.02 13.92 6.86
N LYS A 193 -9.29 15.18 6.58
CA LYS A 193 -8.33 16.28 6.75
C LYS A 193 -8.59 16.99 8.07
N ILE A 194 -7.55 17.29 8.83
CA ILE A 194 -7.57 18.12 10.03
C ILE A 194 -6.61 19.28 9.79
N THR A 195 -7.06 20.50 10.03
CA THR A 195 -6.26 21.71 9.96
C THR A 195 -6.32 22.43 11.31
N VAL A 196 -5.15 22.71 11.89
CA VAL A 196 -5.01 23.57 13.07
C VAL A 196 -4.54 24.93 12.58
N LEU A 197 -5.38 25.93 12.76
CA LEU A 197 -5.10 27.29 12.29
C LEU A 197 -4.26 28.05 13.33
N GLY A 198 -3.40 28.93 12.85
CA GLY A 198 -2.68 29.90 13.70
C GLY A 198 -1.76 29.27 14.72
N VAL A 199 -1.12 28.14 14.40
CA VAL A 199 -0.13 27.49 15.27
C VAL A 199 1.11 28.37 15.41
N VAL A 200 1.55 28.63 16.64
CA VAL A 200 2.75 29.46 16.90
C VAL A 200 3.98 28.74 16.32
N ASP A 201 4.72 29.46 15.49
CA ASP A 201 5.93 28.93 14.85
C ASP A 201 7.13 28.98 15.82
N ARG A 202 7.43 27.82 16.40
CA ARG A 202 8.59 27.62 17.28
C ARG A 202 9.10 26.18 17.20
N PRO A 203 10.40 25.93 17.44
CA PRO A 203 10.92 24.58 17.49
C PRO A 203 10.14 23.69 18.47
N GLY A 204 9.83 22.45 18.03
CA GLY A 204 9.11 21.45 18.81
C GLY A 204 7.58 21.50 18.70
N ILE A 205 7.01 22.49 18.01
CA ILE A 205 5.54 22.63 17.92
C ILE A 205 4.89 21.45 17.19
N ALA A 206 5.50 20.96 16.12
CA ALA A 206 5.00 19.80 15.39
C ALA A 206 5.06 18.54 16.28
N ALA A 207 6.14 18.30 17.02
CA ALA A 207 6.24 17.21 17.97
C ALA A 207 5.10 17.28 19.00
N SER A 208 4.88 18.45 19.61
CA SER A 208 3.78 18.66 20.58
C SER A 208 2.40 18.35 20.03
N LEU A 209 2.19 18.51 18.70
CA LEU A 209 0.90 18.21 18.06
C LEU A 209 0.75 16.71 17.72
N PHE A 210 1.83 16.03 17.29
CA PHE A 210 1.74 14.67 16.76
C PHE A 210 2.07 13.57 17.80
N GLU A 211 2.87 13.84 18.83
CA GLU A 211 3.16 12.87 19.89
C GLU A 211 1.89 12.34 20.59
N PRO A 212 0.91 13.19 20.98
CA PRO A 212 -0.33 12.71 21.60
C PRO A 212 -1.20 11.84 20.68
N LEU A 213 -1.11 12.02 19.34
CA LEU A 213 -1.78 11.14 18.38
C LEU A 213 -1.13 9.76 18.35
N THR A 214 0.19 9.72 18.43
CA THR A 214 0.96 8.46 18.50
C THR A 214 0.64 7.68 19.77
N GLU A 215 0.52 8.35 20.94
CA GLU A 215 0.17 7.73 22.22
C GLU A 215 -1.19 7.01 22.19
N VAL A 216 -2.12 7.51 21.38
CA VAL A 216 -3.44 6.87 21.20
C VAL A 216 -3.50 5.97 19.97
N GLY A 217 -2.36 5.69 19.32
CA GLY A 217 -2.25 4.77 18.18
C GLY A 217 -2.89 5.29 16.89
N ILE A 218 -2.93 6.62 16.68
CA ILE A 218 -3.43 7.23 15.45
C ILE A 218 -2.25 7.53 14.53
N SER A 219 -2.24 6.94 13.34
CA SER A 219 -1.30 7.26 12.28
C SER A 219 -1.76 8.49 11.51
N VAL A 220 -0.82 9.39 11.26
CA VAL A 220 -1.00 10.53 10.35
C VAL A 220 -0.30 10.23 9.04
N ASP A 221 -0.85 10.75 7.93
CA ASP A 221 -0.26 10.55 6.61
C ASP A 221 0.26 11.89 6.06
N VAL A 222 -0.42 12.52 5.14
CA VAL A 222 0.05 13.79 4.56
C VAL A 222 0.12 14.87 5.64
N ILE A 223 1.29 15.50 5.80
CA ILE A 223 1.48 16.65 6.69
C ILE A 223 1.95 17.82 5.85
N VAL A 224 1.25 18.96 5.95
CA VAL A 224 1.58 20.21 5.27
C VAL A 224 1.68 21.33 6.29
N GLN A 225 2.83 21.97 6.33
CA GLN A 225 3.09 23.19 7.08
C GLN A 225 3.73 24.22 6.15
N ASN A 226 3.20 25.42 6.11
CA ASN A 226 3.78 26.50 5.35
C ASN A 226 4.77 27.32 6.20
N ALA A 227 5.54 28.19 5.53
CA ALA A 227 6.34 29.18 6.24
C ALA A 227 5.42 30.12 7.04
N SER A 228 5.84 30.48 8.25
CA SER A 228 5.03 31.33 9.12
C SER A 228 4.88 32.75 8.59
N VAL A 229 3.70 33.32 8.77
CA VAL A 229 3.43 34.73 8.52
C VAL A 229 3.03 35.37 9.86
N GLY A 230 3.78 36.38 10.30
CA GLY A 230 3.52 37.02 11.60
C GLY A 230 3.76 36.11 12.82
N GLY A 231 4.61 35.07 12.70
CA GLY A 231 4.94 34.15 13.79
C GLY A 231 3.93 33.02 14.01
N ALA A 232 2.97 32.85 13.10
CA ALA A 232 2.02 31.74 13.12
C ALA A 232 1.91 31.07 11.74
N THR A 233 1.55 29.80 11.74
CA THR A 233 1.34 28.98 10.54
C THR A 233 0.12 28.08 10.73
N ASP A 234 -0.46 27.63 9.63
CA ASP A 234 -1.48 26.59 9.67
C ASP A 234 -0.80 25.22 9.48
N MET A 235 -1.24 24.25 10.24
CA MET A 235 -0.76 22.88 10.15
C MET A 235 -1.90 21.97 9.71
N THR A 236 -1.76 21.37 8.53
CA THR A 236 -2.77 20.48 7.96
C THR A 236 -2.22 19.08 7.85
N PHE A 237 -3.03 18.09 8.19
CA PHE A 237 -2.65 16.66 8.02
C PHE A 237 -3.88 15.81 7.77
N THR A 238 -3.64 14.56 7.33
CA THR A 238 -4.71 13.59 7.09
C THR A 238 -4.59 12.42 8.05
N VAL A 239 -5.74 11.86 8.42
CA VAL A 239 -5.90 10.65 9.22
C VAL A 239 -6.90 9.73 8.51
N MET A 240 -6.95 8.45 8.90
CA MET A 240 -8.03 7.59 8.43
C MET A 240 -9.39 8.13 8.89
N ARG A 241 -10.41 8.00 8.04
CA ARG A 241 -11.78 8.47 8.35
C ARG A 241 -12.32 7.86 9.63
N THR A 242 -11.99 6.60 9.91
CA THR A 242 -12.36 5.89 11.13
C THR A 242 -11.76 6.48 12.40
N ASP A 243 -10.64 7.18 12.29
CA ASP A 243 -9.93 7.77 13.41
C ASP A 243 -10.28 9.24 13.65
N LEU A 244 -11.01 9.89 12.71
CA LEU A 244 -11.27 11.34 12.74
C LEU A 244 -11.79 11.82 14.10
N ALA A 245 -12.84 11.19 14.63
CA ALA A 245 -13.47 11.66 15.87
C ALA A 245 -12.50 11.61 17.07
N ARG A 246 -11.68 10.57 17.14
CA ARG A 246 -10.67 10.39 18.19
C ARG A 246 -9.50 11.35 18.00
N ALA A 247 -9.04 11.51 16.75
CA ALA A 247 -7.98 12.45 16.39
C ALA A 247 -8.40 13.90 16.70
N GLU A 248 -9.62 14.29 16.33
CA GLU A 248 -10.13 15.63 16.58
C GLU A 248 -10.17 15.97 18.07
N GLN A 249 -10.59 15.04 18.94
CA GLN A 249 -10.59 15.25 20.38
C GLN A 249 -9.18 15.53 20.92
N VAL A 250 -8.19 14.73 20.50
CA VAL A 250 -6.79 14.91 20.90
C VAL A 250 -6.26 16.23 20.41
N VAL A 251 -6.44 16.53 19.13
CA VAL A 251 -5.93 17.75 18.48
C VAL A 251 -6.54 19.03 19.07
N ARG A 252 -7.86 19.06 19.34
CA ARG A 252 -8.51 20.20 20.00
C ARG A 252 -7.95 20.47 21.39
N LYS A 253 -7.68 19.43 22.17
CA LYS A 253 -7.05 19.57 23.48
C LYS A 253 -5.66 20.21 23.34
N VAL A 254 -4.83 19.63 22.47
CA VAL A 254 -3.48 20.15 22.23
C VAL A 254 -3.48 21.57 21.70
N ALA A 255 -4.38 21.89 20.73
CA ALA A 255 -4.51 23.24 20.17
C ALA A 255 -4.86 24.28 21.27
N ASN A 256 -5.76 23.93 22.17
CA ASN A 256 -6.10 24.79 23.32
C ASN A 256 -4.88 25.00 24.26
N ASP A 257 -4.14 23.94 24.58
CA ASP A 257 -2.96 23.99 25.46
C ASP A 257 -1.83 24.84 24.83
N LEU A 258 -1.74 24.83 23.52
CA LEU A 258 -0.75 25.61 22.74
C LEU A 258 -1.18 27.05 22.50
N GLY A 259 -2.42 27.43 22.81
CA GLY A 259 -2.98 28.72 22.48
C GLY A 259 -3.14 28.94 20.97
N SER A 260 -3.28 27.87 20.22
CA SER A 260 -3.53 27.88 18.76
C SER A 260 -4.95 28.32 18.44
N GLY A 261 -5.18 28.61 17.15
CA GLY A 261 -6.51 28.96 16.65
C GLY A 261 -7.47 27.77 16.53
N GLU A 262 -8.41 27.89 15.62
CA GLU A 262 -9.48 26.91 15.41
C GLU A 262 -8.96 25.60 14.80
N VAL A 263 -9.58 24.48 15.16
CA VAL A 263 -9.39 23.18 14.51
C VAL A 263 -10.54 22.94 13.54
N VAL A 264 -10.21 22.83 12.26
CA VAL A 264 -11.16 22.60 11.16
C VAL A 264 -10.98 21.19 10.61
N THR A 265 -12.08 20.50 10.38
CA THR A 265 -12.06 19.11 9.84
C THR A 265 -12.86 18.99 8.55
N ALA A 266 -12.46 18.10 7.66
CA ALA A 266 -13.20 17.73 6.46
C ALA A 266 -13.08 16.22 6.22
N SER A 267 -14.21 15.56 5.98
CA SER A 267 -14.29 14.08 5.78
C SER A 267 -14.89 13.68 4.42
N ASP A 268 -15.25 14.64 3.59
CA ASP A 268 -15.84 14.45 2.26
C ASP A 268 -14.78 14.56 1.14
N LEU A 269 -13.57 14.11 1.44
CA LEU A 269 -12.42 14.19 0.55
C LEU A 269 -11.95 12.81 0.11
N ALA A 270 -11.30 12.76 -1.04
CA ALA A 270 -10.60 11.61 -1.57
C ALA A 270 -9.21 12.02 -2.05
N LYS A 271 -8.23 11.11 -1.89
CA LYS A 271 -6.95 11.20 -2.57
C LYS A 271 -7.09 10.68 -3.99
N LEU A 272 -6.47 11.37 -4.91
CA LEU A 272 -6.35 11.01 -6.31
C LEU A 272 -4.89 11.17 -6.70
N SER A 273 -4.24 10.09 -7.07
CA SER A 273 -2.80 10.06 -7.31
C SER A 273 -2.50 9.52 -8.70
N ILE A 274 -1.61 10.18 -9.42
CA ILE A 274 -0.92 9.59 -10.57
C ILE A 274 0.40 9.00 -10.09
N VAL A 275 0.74 7.80 -10.55
CA VAL A 275 1.92 7.03 -10.15
C VAL A 275 2.71 6.64 -11.39
N GLY A 276 4.03 6.76 -11.34
CA GLY A 276 4.92 6.32 -12.40
C GLY A 276 6.36 6.74 -12.16
N THR A 277 7.29 5.81 -12.27
CA THR A 277 8.74 6.07 -12.13
C THR A 277 9.28 7.00 -13.21
N GLY A 278 8.58 7.12 -14.34
CA GLY A 278 8.93 8.02 -15.42
C GLY A 278 8.68 9.50 -15.16
N MET A 279 8.05 9.87 -14.04
CA MET A 279 7.78 11.28 -13.70
C MET A 279 8.98 12.00 -13.11
N GLN A 280 9.97 11.25 -12.63
CA GLN A 280 11.22 11.80 -12.11
C GLN A 280 11.93 12.65 -13.18
N ASN A 281 12.27 13.88 -12.84
CA ASN A 281 13.01 14.80 -13.71
C ASN A 281 12.32 15.18 -15.04
N ALA A 282 11.05 14.82 -15.25
CA ALA A 282 10.32 15.17 -16.45
C ALA A 282 9.28 16.28 -16.15
N PRO A 283 9.40 17.46 -16.78
CA PRO A 283 8.44 18.54 -16.59
C PRO A 283 7.11 18.21 -17.29
N GLY A 284 6.01 18.71 -16.73
CA GLY A 284 4.70 18.65 -17.38
C GLY A 284 3.64 17.83 -16.67
N TYR A 285 3.99 16.75 -15.94
CA TYR A 285 2.99 15.87 -15.31
C TYR A 285 2.06 16.60 -14.33
N ALA A 286 2.63 17.44 -13.44
CA ALA A 286 1.82 18.23 -12.52
C ALA A 286 0.91 19.22 -13.27
N SER A 287 1.43 19.90 -14.28
CA SER A 287 0.63 20.84 -15.05
C SER A 287 -0.49 20.17 -15.86
N THR A 288 -0.23 18.98 -16.43
CA THR A 288 -1.26 18.18 -17.10
C THR A 288 -2.33 17.74 -16.11
N MET A 289 -1.94 17.19 -14.94
CA MET A 289 -2.88 16.78 -13.90
C MET A 289 -3.78 17.96 -13.46
N PHE A 290 -3.17 19.10 -13.13
CA PHE A 290 -3.92 20.26 -12.65
C PHE A 290 -4.82 20.88 -13.73
N ARG A 291 -4.37 20.93 -14.98
CA ARG A 291 -5.17 21.40 -16.11
C ARG A 291 -6.37 20.48 -16.34
N THR A 292 -6.16 19.18 -16.37
CA THR A 292 -7.23 18.20 -16.54
C THR A 292 -8.30 18.31 -15.46
N LEU A 293 -7.90 18.45 -14.19
CA LEU A 293 -8.85 18.66 -13.10
C LEU A 293 -9.61 19.99 -13.22
N ALA A 294 -8.92 21.07 -13.61
CA ALA A 294 -9.55 22.38 -13.82
C ALA A 294 -10.56 22.35 -14.97
N ASP A 295 -10.22 21.72 -16.11
CA ASP A 295 -11.10 21.60 -17.28
C ASP A 295 -12.33 20.72 -16.97
N ALA A 296 -12.22 19.78 -16.04
CA ALA A 296 -13.33 19.00 -15.49
C ALA A 296 -14.14 19.75 -14.39
N GLY A 297 -13.78 21.00 -14.04
CA GLY A 297 -14.44 21.76 -12.98
C GLY A 297 -14.22 21.23 -11.57
N ILE A 298 -13.11 20.48 -11.35
CA ILE A 298 -12.78 19.84 -10.08
C ILE A 298 -11.76 20.70 -9.33
N ASN A 299 -12.14 21.15 -8.13
CA ASN A 299 -11.25 21.93 -7.27
C ASN A 299 -10.26 21.02 -6.52
N ILE A 300 -9.02 21.51 -6.34
CA ILE A 300 -7.98 20.84 -5.60
C ILE A 300 -7.91 21.42 -4.18
N GLU A 301 -8.09 20.59 -3.17
CA GLU A 301 -8.07 20.97 -1.75
C GLU A 301 -6.66 20.91 -1.13
N MET A 302 -5.79 20.07 -1.68
CA MET A 302 -4.42 19.90 -1.23
C MET A 302 -3.61 19.19 -2.32
N ILE A 303 -2.33 19.48 -2.39
CA ILE A 303 -1.37 18.82 -3.30
C ILE A 303 -0.22 18.29 -2.48
N THR A 304 0.22 17.07 -2.80
CA THR A 304 1.47 16.49 -2.28
C THR A 304 2.17 15.70 -3.38
N THR A 305 3.48 15.64 -3.32
CA THR A 305 4.30 14.97 -4.34
C THR A 305 5.39 14.12 -3.68
N SER A 306 5.73 13.01 -4.33
CA SER A 306 6.97 12.28 -4.13
C SER A 306 7.72 12.21 -5.48
N GLU A 307 8.83 11.48 -5.53
CA GLU A 307 9.60 11.30 -6.77
C GLU A 307 8.81 10.61 -7.89
N ILE A 308 7.90 9.71 -7.52
CA ILE A 308 7.15 8.85 -8.46
C ILE A 308 5.63 9.01 -8.34
N ARG A 309 5.16 10.04 -7.62
CA ARG A 309 3.73 10.25 -7.37
C ARG A 309 3.39 11.73 -7.26
N ILE A 310 2.25 12.12 -7.84
CA ILE A 310 1.58 13.39 -7.59
C ILE A 310 0.18 13.09 -7.09
N THR A 311 -0.19 13.62 -5.93
CA THR A 311 -1.50 13.41 -5.28
C THR A 311 -2.23 14.74 -5.13
N CYS A 312 -3.49 14.76 -5.53
CA CYS A 312 -4.44 15.81 -5.22
C CYS A 312 -5.53 15.29 -4.29
N LEU A 313 -5.89 16.06 -3.28
CA LEU A 313 -7.13 15.86 -2.55
C LEU A 313 -8.24 16.62 -3.29
N VAL A 314 -9.33 15.90 -3.56
CA VAL A 314 -10.51 16.41 -4.24
C VAL A 314 -11.76 16.03 -3.43
N LYS A 315 -12.93 16.59 -3.77
CA LYS A 315 -14.18 16.15 -3.17
C LYS A 315 -14.47 14.71 -3.54
N GLU A 316 -14.83 13.87 -2.56
CA GLU A 316 -15.12 12.44 -2.75
C GLU A 316 -16.15 12.19 -3.86
N ALA A 317 -17.19 13.02 -3.94
CA ALA A 317 -18.23 12.93 -4.96
C ALA A 317 -17.69 13.10 -6.40
N GLN A 318 -16.53 13.72 -6.58
CA GLN A 318 -15.92 13.98 -7.88
C GLN A 318 -14.76 13.03 -8.24
N VAL A 319 -14.35 12.13 -7.32
CA VAL A 319 -13.15 11.31 -7.50
C VAL A 319 -13.25 10.38 -8.72
N ALA A 320 -14.42 9.82 -9.00
CA ALA A 320 -14.61 8.93 -10.15
C ALA A 320 -14.49 9.69 -11.49
N GLU A 321 -15.04 10.89 -11.57
CA GLU A 321 -14.90 11.76 -12.75
C GLU A 321 -13.44 12.20 -12.93
N ALA A 322 -12.81 12.62 -11.85
CA ALA A 322 -11.41 13.01 -11.84
C ALA A 322 -10.49 11.88 -12.30
N ALA A 323 -10.71 10.65 -11.79
CA ALA A 323 -9.92 9.47 -12.17
C ALA A 323 -10.07 9.15 -13.67
N ARG A 324 -11.27 9.20 -14.23
CA ARG A 324 -11.50 9.00 -15.68
C ARG A 324 -10.82 10.07 -16.53
N ALA A 325 -10.97 11.34 -16.16
CA ALA A 325 -10.35 12.43 -16.88
C ALA A 325 -8.82 12.31 -16.92
N LEU A 326 -8.20 11.98 -15.78
CA LEU A 326 -6.75 11.76 -15.71
C LEU A 326 -6.31 10.51 -16.47
N HIS A 327 -7.09 9.41 -16.42
CA HIS A 327 -6.77 8.20 -17.13
C HIS A 327 -6.64 8.46 -18.65
N THR A 328 -7.59 9.19 -19.21
CA THR A 328 -7.52 9.62 -20.62
C THR A 328 -6.39 10.63 -20.88
N ALA A 329 -6.20 11.61 -19.99
CA ALA A 329 -5.18 12.65 -20.18
C ALA A 329 -3.74 12.13 -20.13
N PHE A 330 -3.51 10.99 -19.48
CA PHE A 330 -2.21 10.31 -19.41
C PHE A 330 -2.10 9.09 -20.34
N ASP A 331 -2.99 8.99 -21.35
CA ASP A 331 -3.01 7.94 -22.37
C ASP A 331 -3.06 6.50 -21.79
N LEU A 332 -3.68 6.34 -20.62
CA LEU A 332 -3.86 5.04 -19.97
C LEU A 332 -5.01 4.22 -20.54
N ASP A 333 -5.76 4.73 -21.51
CA ASP A 333 -6.86 4.04 -22.21
C ASP A 333 -6.35 3.06 -23.28
N SER A 334 -5.10 3.22 -23.73
CA SER A 334 -4.49 2.40 -24.77
C SER A 334 -3.56 1.35 -24.17
N THR A 335 -3.80 0.08 -24.48
CA THR A 335 -2.80 -0.99 -24.31
C THR A 335 -1.63 -0.68 -25.26
N GLY A 336 -0.52 -0.20 -24.71
CA GLY A 336 0.68 0.17 -25.48
C GLY A 336 1.46 -1.04 -26.00
#